data_676a11d03caf7ed53c8140293a3bb912
#
_entry.id   676a11d03caf7ed53c8140293a3bb912
#
_cell.length_a   1.000
_cell.length_b   1.000
_cell.length_c   1.000
_cell.angle_alpha   90.00
_cell.angle_beta   90.00
_cell.angle_gamma   90.00
#
_symmetry.space_group_name_H-M   'P 1'
#
loop_
_entity.id
_entity.type
_entity.pdbx_description
1 polymer ?
#
loop_
_entity_poly.entity_id
_entity_poly.type
_entity_poly.pdbx_seq_one_letter_code
_entity_poly.pdbx_strand_id
1 'polypeptide(L)'
;MAEGTTAGDSGPAGTSGTGAAASRTGETGAAADGAGEAGGAAAGGGRWVDVAPDRLARWVATFAERHGAVTAEPGRRAVTFRAADGAAAECHPPFPPMPAPDGGTWPDDPADLAALIAAHAAGDRTVGVFLVRLGGFAAGVFAGSPPRLISSKVGTRLVHGRSAAGGTSQHRFSRRRDNQATAAIAAAADTAVKVLVPHAERLDAVVLGGDRKAVSAARADPRLRPVMRHAVDRFLTVPDPKLAVLRDTPRLFLAVRIHLTGPA
;
A
#
# COMPACT_ATOMS: atom_id res chain seq x y z
N MET A 1 -7.46 -50.95 47.39
CA MET A 1 -8.01 -50.62 48.72
C MET A 1 -8.37 -49.16 48.60
N ALA A 2 -9.60 -48.92 48.33
CA ALA A 2 -10.65 -48.50 49.27
C ALA A 2 -10.59 -46.96 49.36
N GLU A 3 -11.49 -46.26 48.77
CA GLU A 3 -12.89 -45.91 49.10
C GLU A 3 -13.01 -44.71 50.04
N GLY A 4 -13.97 -43.83 49.65
CA GLY A 4 -14.76 -42.99 50.54
C GLY A 4 -14.93 -41.58 49.96
N THR A 5 -15.87 -41.22 49.13
CA THR A 5 -17.31 -40.93 49.25
C THR A 5 -17.70 -40.01 50.44
N THR A 6 -18.32 -38.88 50.07
CA THR A 6 -19.67 -38.32 50.42
C THR A 6 -19.64 -36.81 50.35
N ALA A 7 -20.41 -36.11 49.54
CA ALA A 7 -21.87 -35.84 49.50
C ALA A 7 -22.36 -34.85 50.58
N GLY A 8 -23.14 -33.86 50.12
CA GLY A 8 -24.02 -32.98 50.90
C GLY A 8 -24.02 -31.57 50.33
N ASP A 9 -24.89 -31.15 49.64
CA ASP A 9 -26.34 -30.95 49.56
C ASP A 9 -26.76 -29.54 50.05
N SER A 10 -27.77 -29.03 49.34
CA SER A 10 -28.72 -27.96 49.65
C SER A 10 -28.50 -26.54 49.19
N GLY A 11 -29.27 -26.18 48.11
CA GLY A 11 -29.74 -24.81 47.85
C GLY A 11 -30.84 -24.38 48.84
N PRO A 12 -31.69 -23.36 48.67
CA PRO A 12 -32.42 -23.01 47.42
C PRO A 12 -32.67 -21.51 47.13
N ALA A 13 -33.20 -21.27 45.92
CA ALA A 13 -34.36 -20.48 45.51
C ALA A 13 -34.52 -18.98 45.84
N GLY A 14 -34.91 -18.24 44.79
CA GLY A 14 -35.65 -16.96 44.87
C GLY A 14 -35.53 -16.13 43.62
N THR A 15 -36.30 -16.33 42.67
CA THR A 15 -37.53 -15.75 42.10
C THR A 15 -37.35 -14.48 41.28
N SER A 16 -37.71 -14.62 39.99
CA SER A 16 -38.66 -13.81 39.19
C SER A 16 -38.33 -12.37 38.80
N GLY A 17 -38.30 -12.16 37.51
CA GLY A 17 -38.42 -10.87 36.88
C GLY A 17 -38.62 -10.99 35.35
N THR A 18 -39.85 -11.11 34.97
CA THR A 18 -40.39 -11.19 33.59
C THR A 18 -40.17 -9.89 32.86
N GLY A 19 -39.81 -9.97 31.57
CA GLY A 19 -39.76 -8.80 30.67
C GLY A 19 -39.52 -9.17 29.23
N ALA A 20 -40.55 -9.53 28.55
CA ALA A 20 -40.95 -9.50 27.17
C ALA A 20 -39.94 -9.13 26.04
N ALA A 21 -39.94 -10.03 25.09
CA ALA A 21 -39.77 -10.03 23.66
C ALA A 21 -39.74 -8.67 22.90
N ALA A 22 -38.78 -8.55 21.98
CA ALA A 22 -39.02 -8.01 20.65
C ALA A 22 -37.97 -8.54 19.67
N SER A 23 -38.38 -9.47 18.85
CA SER A 23 -37.73 -9.87 17.60
C SER A 23 -37.66 -8.69 16.64
N ARG A 24 -36.50 -8.41 16.05
CA ARG A 24 -36.40 -7.81 14.73
C ARG A 24 -35.28 -8.46 13.94
N THR A 25 -35.76 -9.14 12.93
CA THR A 25 -35.13 -9.65 11.71
C THR A 25 -34.14 -8.69 11.10
N GLY A 26 -33.02 -9.25 10.72
CA GLY A 26 -32.14 -9.13 9.62
C GLY A 26 -32.08 -7.81 8.84
N GLU A 27 -30.87 -7.32 8.73
CA GLU A 27 -30.47 -6.62 7.53
C GLU A 27 -29.01 -6.91 7.25
N THR A 28 -28.81 -7.51 6.10
CA THR A 28 -27.56 -7.73 5.40
C THR A 28 -26.80 -6.41 5.26
N GLY A 29 -25.74 -6.25 6.04
CA GLY A 29 -24.81 -5.16 5.87
C GLY A 29 -24.02 -5.36 4.57
N ALA A 30 -24.35 -4.57 3.57
CA ALA A 30 -23.56 -4.41 2.36
C ALA A 30 -22.16 -3.90 2.75
N ALA A 31 -21.15 -4.61 2.30
CA ALA A 31 -19.76 -4.18 2.38
C ALA A 31 -19.61 -2.88 1.61
N ALA A 32 -19.39 -1.78 2.31
CA ALA A 32 -19.05 -0.49 1.72
C ALA A 32 -17.67 -0.62 1.06
N ASP A 33 -17.65 -0.45 -0.26
CA ASP A 33 -16.45 -0.29 -1.07
C ASP A 33 -15.74 1.01 -0.65
N GLY A 34 -14.77 0.89 0.23
CA GLY A 34 -13.88 1.96 0.62
C GLY A 34 -12.91 2.30 -0.50
N ALA A 35 -13.31 3.13 -1.44
CA ALA A 35 -12.38 3.83 -2.32
C ALA A 35 -11.58 4.81 -1.47
N GLY A 36 -10.35 4.43 -1.10
CA GLY A 36 -9.43 5.30 -0.39
C GLY A 36 -9.01 6.47 -1.27
N GLU A 37 -9.59 7.62 -1.05
CA GLU A 37 -9.18 8.88 -1.64
C GLU A 37 -7.83 9.31 -1.05
N ALA A 38 -6.74 9.00 -1.75
CA ALA A 38 -5.46 9.66 -1.55
C ALA A 38 -5.40 10.89 -2.49
N GLY A 39 -6.06 11.96 -2.09
CA GLY A 39 -6.05 13.23 -2.82
C GLY A 39 -4.69 13.90 -2.73
N GLY A 40 -3.89 13.83 -3.80
CA GLY A 40 -2.80 14.74 -4.10
C GLY A 40 -3.22 15.58 -5.28
N ALA A 41 -3.62 16.84 -5.05
CA ALA A 41 -3.90 17.78 -6.12
C ALA A 41 -2.62 18.09 -6.89
N ALA A 42 -2.54 17.61 -8.14
CA ALA A 42 -1.53 18.05 -9.11
C ALA A 42 -1.99 19.38 -9.71
N ALA A 43 -1.04 20.28 -9.97
CA ALA A 43 -1.29 21.55 -10.64
C ALA A 43 -1.79 21.27 -12.07
N GLY A 44 -3.12 21.33 -12.26
CA GLY A 44 -3.79 21.02 -13.53
C GLY A 44 -5.09 20.25 -13.30
N GLY A 45 -5.93 20.63 -12.35
CA GLY A 45 -7.38 20.32 -12.29
C GLY A 45 -7.83 18.84 -12.38
N GLY A 46 -6.95 17.85 -12.14
CA GLY A 46 -7.29 16.42 -12.28
C GLY A 46 -7.28 15.65 -10.95
N ARG A 47 -7.95 14.49 -10.95
CA ARG A 47 -8.06 13.58 -9.81
C ARG A 47 -7.29 12.29 -10.05
N TRP A 48 -6.52 11.86 -9.05
CA TRP A 48 -5.85 10.56 -9.05
C TRP A 48 -6.72 9.49 -8.39
N VAL A 49 -6.77 8.32 -9.03
CA VAL A 49 -7.39 7.11 -8.46
C VAL A 49 -6.44 5.92 -8.62
N ASP A 50 -6.45 5.02 -7.65
CA ASP A 50 -5.71 3.76 -7.70
C ASP A 50 -6.69 2.62 -7.97
N VAL A 51 -6.46 1.85 -9.05
CA VAL A 51 -7.32 0.76 -9.48
C VAL A 51 -6.54 -0.55 -9.43
N ALA A 52 -7.10 -1.57 -8.77
CA ALA A 52 -6.50 -2.90 -8.76
C ALA A 52 -6.46 -3.49 -10.18
N PRO A 53 -5.40 -4.23 -10.55
CA PRO A 53 -5.24 -4.75 -11.91
C PRO A 53 -6.43 -5.57 -12.41
N ASP A 54 -7.01 -6.41 -11.56
CA ASP A 54 -8.18 -7.25 -11.85
C ASP A 54 -9.48 -6.47 -12.08
N ARG A 55 -9.51 -5.20 -11.64
CA ARG A 55 -10.68 -4.31 -11.82
C ARG A 55 -10.51 -3.33 -12.97
N LEU A 56 -9.34 -3.28 -13.62
CA LEU A 56 -9.03 -2.24 -14.59
C LEU A 56 -9.94 -2.30 -15.83
N ALA A 57 -10.17 -3.49 -16.38
CA ALA A 57 -11.05 -3.64 -17.57
C ALA A 57 -12.47 -3.15 -17.28
N ARG A 58 -13.05 -3.53 -16.14
CA ARG A 58 -14.36 -3.05 -15.70
C ARG A 58 -14.37 -1.54 -15.48
N TRP A 59 -13.28 -1.00 -14.92
CA TRP A 59 -13.15 0.43 -14.69
C TRP A 59 -13.16 1.20 -16.02
N VAL A 60 -12.43 0.73 -17.05
CA VAL A 60 -12.42 1.33 -18.40
C VAL A 60 -13.80 1.24 -19.06
N ALA A 61 -14.50 0.10 -18.93
CA ALA A 61 -15.86 -0.04 -19.42
C ALA A 61 -16.82 0.97 -18.75
N THR A 62 -16.74 1.11 -17.42
CA THR A 62 -17.58 2.08 -16.70
C THR A 62 -17.23 3.53 -17.07
N PHE A 63 -15.95 3.81 -17.36
CA PHE A 63 -15.54 5.12 -17.88
C PHE A 63 -16.20 5.41 -19.24
N ALA A 64 -16.20 4.42 -20.15
CA ALA A 64 -16.85 4.54 -21.46
C ALA A 64 -18.39 4.70 -21.35
N GLU A 65 -19.03 3.98 -20.42
CA GLU A 65 -20.48 4.12 -20.15
C GLU A 65 -20.87 5.54 -19.72
N ARG A 66 -20.00 6.21 -18.96
CA ARG A 66 -20.27 7.55 -18.40
C ARG A 66 -19.92 8.69 -19.37
N HIS A 67 -18.88 8.52 -20.18
CA HIS A 67 -18.26 9.59 -20.95
C HIS A 67 -18.39 9.39 -22.46
N GLY A 68 -19.04 8.29 -22.92
CA GLY A 68 -19.24 7.96 -24.32
C GLY A 68 -18.08 7.14 -24.91
N ALA A 69 -18.05 7.05 -26.24
CA ALA A 69 -17.04 6.28 -26.96
C ALA A 69 -15.62 6.65 -26.55
N VAL A 70 -14.78 5.66 -26.31
CA VAL A 70 -13.39 5.83 -25.84
C VAL A 70 -12.42 5.39 -26.93
N THR A 71 -11.43 6.22 -27.21
CA THR A 71 -10.22 5.88 -27.96
C THR A 71 -9.06 5.74 -27.01
N ALA A 72 -8.03 4.99 -27.39
CA ALA A 72 -6.85 4.81 -26.56
C ALA A 72 -5.57 5.20 -27.28
N GLU A 73 -4.70 5.91 -26.57
CA GLU A 73 -3.35 6.25 -27.00
C GLU A 73 -2.36 5.40 -26.19
N PRO A 74 -1.80 4.32 -26.77
CA PRO A 74 -0.91 3.43 -26.05
C PRO A 74 0.47 4.06 -25.84
N GLY A 75 1.09 3.71 -24.71
CA GLY A 75 2.45 4.09 -24.40
C GLY A 75 3.07 3.18 -23.36
N ARG A 76 4.39 3.03 -23.39
CA ARG A 76 5.13 2.14 -22.49
C ARG A 76 5.13 2.60 -21.04
N ARG A 77 4.92 3.89 -20.77
CA ARG A 77 4.92 4.45 -19.41
C ARG A 77 3.53 4.83 -18.93
N ALA A 78 2.65 5.16 -19.85
CA ALA A 78 1.26 5.46 -19.60
C ALA A 78 0.42 5.12 -20.83
N VAL A 79 -0.84 4.80 -20.62
CA VAL A 79 -1.87 4.65 -21.67
C VAL A 79 -2.95 5.66 -21.37
N THR A 80 -3.31 6.47 -22.38
CA THR A 80 -4.36 7.49 -22.22
C THR A 80 -5.64 7.04 -22.92
N PHE A 81 -6.71 6.92 -22.16
CA PHE A 81 -8.06 6.70 -22.66
C PHE A 81 -8.77 8.06 -22.79
N ARG A 82 -9.24 8.40 -24.00
CA ARG A 82 -9.99 9.64 -24.29
C ARG A 82 -11.41 9.33 -24.65
N ALA A 83 -12.34 9.96 -23.95
CA ALA A 83 -13.76 9.83 -24.21
C ALA A 83 -14.29 10.94 -25.13
N ALA A 84 -15.46 10.68 -25.72
CA ALA A 84 -16.11 11.58 -26.70
C ALA A 84 -16.52 12.94 -26.11
N ASP A 85 -16.77 13.02 -24.81
CA ASP A 85 -17.12 14.26 -24.10
C ASP A 85 -15.90 15.12 -23.69
N GLY A 86 -14.67 14.65 -24.01
CA GLY A 86 -13.41 15.31 -23.67
C GLY A 86 -12.81 14.86 -22.35
N ALA A 87 -13.43 13.93 -21.60
CA ALA A 87 -12.81 13.32 -20.44
C ALA A 87 -11.60 12.49 -20.85
N ALA A 88 -10.54 12.52 -20.05
CA ALA A 88 -9.36 11.70 -20.27
C ALA A 88 -8.90 10.99 -18.99
N ALA A 89 -8.45 9.75 -19.19
CA ALA A 89 -7.92 8.89 -18.14
C ALA A 89 -6.51 8.42 -18.52
N GLU A 90 -5.49 9.01 -17.92
CA GLU A 90 -4.10 8.62 -18.12
C GLU A 90 -3.72 7.53 -17.11
N CYS A 91 -3.62 6.28 -17.59
CA CYS A 91 -3.32 5.08 -16.79
C CYS A 91 -1.81 4.86 -16.71
N HIS A 92 -1.26 4.98 -15.52
CA HIS A 92 0.15 4.72 -15.21
C HIS A 92 0.29 3.31 -14.63
N PRO A 93 0.79 2.33 -15.40
CA PRO A 93 1.03 0.98 -14.89
C PRO A 93 2.09 1.00 -13.79
N PRO A 94 2.04 0.07 -12.83
CA PRO A 94 3.17 -0.15 -11.93
C PRO A 94 4.36 -0.68 -12.73
N PHE A 95 5.57 -0.42 -12.24
CA PHE A 95 6.83 -0.94 -12.81
C PHE A 95 7.04 -0.60 -14.31
N PRO A 96 6.92 0.68 -14.72
CA PRO A 96 7.18 1.07 -16.10
C PRO A 96 8.68 0.91 -16.44
N PRO A 97 9.03 0.71 -17.72
CA PRO A 97 8.15 0.67 -18.88
C PRO A 97 7.48 -0.68 -19.08
N MET A 98 6.23 -0.69 -19.58
CA MET A 98 5.63 -1.92 -20.09
C MET A 98 6.44 -2.45 -21.30
N PRO A 99 6.61 -3.77 -21.46
CA PRO A 99 7.14 -4.33 -22.69
C PRO A 99 6.22 -3.94 -23.86
N ALA A 100 6.83 -3.70 -25.03
CA ALA A 100 6.04 -3.61 -26.26
C ALA A 100 5.37 -4.98 -26.51
N PRO A 101 4.15 -5.01 -27.06
CA PRO A 101 3.54 -6.26 -27.47
C PRO A 101 4.38 -6.97 -28.53
N ASP A 102 4.24 -8.29 -28.63
CA ASP A 102 4.87 -9.09 -29.66
C ASP A 102 4.47 -8.54 -31.05
N GLY A 103 5.47 -8.36 -31.93
CA GLY A 103 5.24 -7.70 -33.21
C GLY A 103 5.20 -6.17 -33.18
N GLY A 104 5.33 -5.53 -32.00
CA GLY A 104 5.46 -4.07 -31.84
C GLY A 104 4.16 -3.28 -32.00
N THR A 105 3.03 -3.94 -32.31
CA THR A 105 1.74 -3.27 -32.51
C THR A 105 0.91 -3.34 -31.23
N TRP A 106 0.46 -2.18 -30.78
CA TRP A 106 -0.44 -2.07 -29.64
C TRP A 106 -1.88 -2.37 -30.09
N PRO A 107 -2.72 -3.00 -29.22
CA PRO A 107 -4.14 -3.13 -29.49
C PRO A 107 -4.80 -1.76 -29.65
N ASP A 108 -5.74 -1.66 -30.58
CA ASP A 108 -6.59 -0.47 -30.75
C ASP A 108 -7.80 -0.47 -29.81
N ASP A 109 -8.24 -1.65 -29.39
CA ASP A 109 -9.37 -1.80 -28.48
C ASP A 109 -9.00 -1.40 -27.05
N PRO A 110 -9.75 -0.46 -26.42
CA PRO A 110 -9.50 -0.03 -25.05
C PRO A 110 -9.55 -1.16 -24.01
N ALA A 111 -10.39 -2.18 -24.21
CA ALA A 111 -10.50 -3.32 -23.30
C ALA A 111 -9.25 -4.21 -23.38
N ASP A 112 -8.73 -4.45 -24.58
CA ASP A 112 -7.50 -5.21 -24.80
C ASP A 112 -6.28 -4.49 -24.19
N LEU A 113 -6.21 -3.16 -24.35
CA LEU A 113 -5.17 -2.36 -23.70
C LEU A 113 -5.27 -2.39 -22.17
N ALA A 114 -6.49 -2.32 -21.63
CA ALA A 114 -6.70 -2.47 -20.19
C ALA A 114 -6.26 -3.86 -19.69
N ALA A 115 -6.55 -4.92 -20.45
CA ALA A 115 -6.10 -6.27 -20.15
C ALA A 115 -4.58 -6.40 -20.20
N LEU A 116 -3.92 -5.76 -21.17
CA LEU A 116 -2.45 -5.73 -21.27
C LEU A 116 -1.80 -5.02 -20.08
N ILE A 117 -2.35 -3.87 -19.66
CA ILE A 117 -1.88 -3.15 -18.46
C ILE A 117 -2.06 -4.04 -17.22
N ALA A 118 -3.21 -4.69 -17.09
CA ALA A 118 -3.51 -5.57 -15.95
C ALA A 118 -2.55 -6.77 -15.89
N ALA A 119 -2.30 -7.41 -17.03
CA ALA A 119 -1.35 -8.52 -17.15
C ALA A 119 0.08 -8.07 -16.79
N HIS A 120 0.52 -6.91 -17.28
CA HIS A 120 1.81 -6.34 -16.91
C HIS A 120 1.90 -6.07 -15.40
N ALA A 121 0.87 -5.48 -14.80
CA ALA A 121 0.83 -5.20 -13.36
C ALA A 121 0.91 -6.48 -12.52
N ALA A 122 0.21 -7.54 -12.95
CA ALA A 122 0.17 -8.83 -12.28
C ALA A 122 1.35 -9.76 -12.62
N GLY A 123 2.27 -9.35 -13.49
CA GLY A 123 3.42 -10.16 -13.89
C GLY A 123 4.27 -10.63 -12.72
N ASP A 124 4.89 -11.81 -12.86
CA ASP A 124 5.79 -12.36 -11.84
C ASP A 124 7.01 -11.45 -11.65
N ARG A 125 7.23 -11.03 -10.42
CA ARG A 125 8.34 -10.15 -10.03
C ARG A 125 8.80 -10.41 -8.62
N THR A 126 10.07 -10.12 -8.38
CA THR A 126 10.63 -10.00 -7.05
C THR A 126 10.72 -8.53 -6.66
N VAL A 127 9.88 -8.11 -5.70
CA VAL A 127 9.74 -6.71 -5.30
C VAL A 127 10.24 -6.50 -3.87
N GLY A 128 11.23 -5.65 -3.71
CA GLY A 128 11.67 -5.15 -2.41
C GLY A 128 10.75 -4.00 -1.95
N VAL A 129 10.37 -4.01 -0.68
CA VAL A 129 9.60 -2.93 -0.05
C VAL A 129 10.37 -2.39 1.13
N PHE A 130 10.52 -1.06 1.22
CA PHE A 130 11.16 -0.38 2.34
C PHE A 130 10.29 0.77 2.83
N LEU A 131 9.78 0.62 4.05
CA LEU A 131 8.86 1.55 4.70
C LEU A 131 9.52 2.17 5.92
N VAL A 132 9.52 3.50 6.01
CA VAL A 132 10.06 4.23 7.17
C VAL A 132 9.13 5.35 7.59
N ARG A 133 8.80 5.40 8.87
CA ARG A 133 8.14 6.54 9.53
C ARG A 133 8.84 6.85 10.85
N LEU A 134 8.61 8.05 11.39
CA LEU A 134 9.07 8.38 12.74
C LEU A 134 8.38 7.44 13.74
N GLY A 135 9.13 6.50 14.30
CA GLY A 135 8.65 5.52 15.28
C GLY A 135 8.59 4.08 14.78
N GLY A 136 8.55 3.84 13.47
CA GLY A 136 8.49 2.49 12.91
C GLY A 136 9.15 2.36 11.55
N PHE A 137 9.65 1.16 11.25
CA PHE A 137 10.20 0.82 9.95
C PHE A 137 9.97 -0.66 9.63
N ALA A 138 9.87 -0.97 8.35
CA ALA A 138 9.72 -2.33 7.85
C ALA A 138 10.46 -2.50 6.53
N ALA A 139 11.06 -3.65 6.34
CA ALA A 139 11.57 -4.08 5.05
C ALA A 139 11.01 -5.47 4.73
N GLY A 140 10.73 -5.73 3.45
CA GLY A 140 10.25 -7.02 2.99
C GLY A 140 10.60 -7.28 1.54
N VAL A 141 10.64 -8.55 1.18
CA VAL A 141 10.80 -9.03 -0.19
C VAL A 141 9.60 -9.88 -0.53
N PHE A 142 8.94 -9.53 -1.62
CA PHE A 142 7.83 -10.28 -2.20
C PHE A 142 8.28 -10.93 -3.49
N ALA A 143 7.80 -12.13 -3.77
CA ALA A 143 8.08 -12.84 -5.01
C ALA A 143 6.84 -13.58 -5.50
N GLY A 144 6.74 -13.76 -6.81
CA GLY A 144 5.68 -14.51 -7.46
C GLY A 144 4.47 -13.68 -7.88
N SER A 145 3.56 -14.34 -8.58
CA SER A 145 2.24 -13.82 -8.96
C SER A 145 1.16 -14.83 -8.54
N PRO A 146 0.34 -14.52 -7.52
CA PRO A 146 0.34 -13.30 -6.68
C PRO A 146 1.58 -13.18 -5.77
N PRO A 147 1.99 -11.93 -5.42
CA PRO A 147 3.19 -11.71 -4.60
C PRO A 147 3.08 -12.33 -3.21
N ARG A 148 4.07 -13.12 -2.81
CA ARG A 148 4.18 -13.71 -1.48
C ARG A 148 5.36 -13.11 -0.73
N LEU A 149 5.17 -12.77 0.54
CA LEU A 149 6.23 -12.26 1.41
C LEU A 149 7.21 -13.40 1.75
N ILE A 150 8.43 -13.35 1.21
CA ILE A 150 9.47 -14.38 1.37
C ILE A 150 10.53 -14.01 2.41
N SER A 151 10.73 -12.73 2.66
CA SER A 151 11.65 -12.22 3.68
C SER A 151 11.11 -10.94 4.28
N SER A 152 11.21 -10.76 5.59
CA SER A 152 10.77 -9.50 6.20
C SER A 152 11.38 -9.24 7.57
N LYS A 153 11.47 -7.97 7.92
CA LYS A 153 11.76 -7.51 9.27
C LYS A 153 11.05 -6.20 9.54
N VAL A 154 10.48 -6.08 10.73
CA VAL A 154 9.83 -4.88 11.26
C VAL A 154 10.54 -4.46 12.52
N GLY A 155 10.66 -3.16 12.72
CA GLY A 155 11.23 -2.60 13.93
C GLY A 155 10.53 -1.30 14.32
N THR A 156 10.61 -1.01 15.62
CA THR A 156 10.12 0.24 16.19
C THR A 156 11.24 0.90 17.00
N ARG A 157 11.32 2.22 16.97
CA ARG A 157 12.09 3.02 17.87
C ARG A 157 11.25 4.19 18.34
N LEU A 158 11.12 4.34 19.65
CA LEU A 158 10.39 5.47 20.25
C LEU A 158 11.13 6.78 19.92
N VAL A 159 10.47 7.62 19.15
CA VAL A 159 10.82 9.02 19.01
C VAL A 159 9.76 9.80 19.78
N HIS A 160 10.16 10.41 20.91
CA HIS A 160 9.23 11.17 21.74
C HIS A 160 8.66 12.35 20.94
N GLY A 161 7.33 12.45 20.91
CA GLY A 161 6.60 13.53 20.27
C GLY A 161 6.92 14.91 20.88
N ARG A 162 6.47 15.98 20.24
CA ARG A 162 6.56 17.35 20.74
C ARG A 162 5.75 17.48 22.03
N SER A 163 6.42 17.66 23.17
CA SER A 163 5.78 18.27 24.34
C SER A 163 5.99 19.78 24.26
N ALA A 164 4.92 20.53 24.35
CA ALA A 164 4.92 21.98 24.45
C ALA A 164 5.27 22.38 25.88
N ALA A 165 6.56 22.42 26.21
CA ALA A 165 7.05 23.03 27.44
C ALA A 165 8.15 24.04 27.07
N GLY A 166 7.92 25.32 27.35
CA GLY A 166 8.87 26.38 27.07
C GLY A 166 9.96 26.47 28.16
N GLY A 167 11.15 26.92 27.76
CA GLY A 167 12.25 27.22 28.65
C GLY A 167 13.61 26.77 28.12
N THR A 168 14.69 27.16 28.78
CA THR A 168 16.10 26.85 28.47
C THR A 168 16.45 25.35 28.29
N SER A 169 15.52 24.47 28.59
CA SER A 169 15.53 23.03 28.27
C SER A 169 15.39 22.71 26.77
N GLN A 170 14.93 23.62 25.92
CA GLN A 170 14.62 23.34 24.52
C GLN A 170 15.83 22.82 23.73
N HIS A 171 17.02 23.36 23.93
CA HIS A 171 18.22 22.92 23.21
C HIS A 171 18.69 21.51 23.60
N ARG A 172 18.52 21.11 24.87
CA ARG A 172 18.85 19.74 25.31
C ARG A 172 17.81 18.74 24.77
N PHE A 173 16.53 19.09 24.75
CA PHE A 173 15.46 18.25 24.21
C PHE A 173 15.53 18.16 22.67
N SER A 174 15.93 19.23 21.98
CA SER A 174 16.16 19.20 20.53
C SER A 174 17.28 18.21 20.18
N ARG A 175 18.45 18.35 20.77
CA ARG A 175 19.58 17.43 20.54
C ARG A 175 19.25 15.97 20.84
N ARG A 176 18.49 15.71 21.90
CA ARG A 176 18.06 14.35 22.26
C ARG A 176 17.10 13.77 21.20
N ARG A 177 16.19 14.56 20.64
CA ARG A 177 15.30 14.15 19.56
C ARG A 177 16.06 13.90 18.27
N ASP A 178 17.00 14.77 17.92
CA ASP A 178 17.83 14.62 16.73
C ASP A 178 18.67 13.34 16.79
N ASN A 179 19.25 13.03 17.94
CA ASN A 179 19.97 11.78 18.16
C ASN A 179 19.03 10.55 18.08
N GLN A 180 17.81 10.64 18.61
CA GLN A 180 16.83 9.55 18.52
C GLN A 180 16.37 9.34 17.08
N ALA A 181 16.13 10.41 16.32
CA ALA A 181 15.76 10.34 14.91
C ALA A 181 16.91 9.71 14.09
N THR A 182 18.14 10.14 14.30
CA THR A 182 19.33 9.57 13.65
C THR A 182 19.48 8.09 13.97
N ALA A 183 19.32 7.68 15.23
CA ALA A 183 19.38 6.28 15.63
C ALA A 183 18.23 5.44 15.03
N ALA A 184 17.05 6.02 14.87
CA ALA A 184 15.93 5.35 14.23
C ALA A 184 16.15 5.15 12.72
N ILE A 185 16.71 6.15 12.04
CA ILE A 185 17.08 6.08 10.63
C ILE A 185 18.17 5.03 10.41
N ALA A 186 19.21 4.99 11.24
CA ALA A 186 20.26 3.97 11.17
C ALA A 186 19.70 2.56 11.37
N ALA A 187 18.81 2.36 12.34
CA ALA A 187 18.15 1.06 12.57
C ALA A 187 17.23 0.64 11.41
N ALA A 188 16.58 1.61 10.75
CA ALA A 188 15.81 1.35 9.54
C ALA A 188 16.73 0.90 8.39
N ALA A 189 17.85 1.60 8.17
CA ALA A 189 18.84 1.22 7.17
C ALA A 189 19.42 -0.18 7.45
N ASP A 190 19.82 -0.48 8.70
CA ASP A 190 20.29 -1.82 9.10
C ASP A 190 19.26 -2.91 8.82
N THR A 191 17.98 -2.60 9.02
CA THR A 191 16.89 -3.55 8.72
C THR A 191 16.77 -3.79 7.23
N ALA A 192 16.79 -2.72 6.43
CA ALA A 192 16.75 -2.83 4.97
C ALA A 192 17.97 -3.59 4.42
N VAL A 193 19.17 -3.33 4.94
CA VAL A 193 20.39 -4.07 4.58
C VAL A 193 20.21 -5.57 4.82
N LYS A 194 19.75 -5.95 6.01
CA LYS A 194 19.56 -7.37 6.39
C LYS A 194 18.53 -8.09 5.54
N VAL A 195 17.48 -7.40 5.11
CA VAL A 195 16.34 -8.01 4.41
C VAL A 195 16.50 -7.93 2.90
N LEU A 196 16.95 -6.79 2.37
CA LEU A 196 16.91 -6.54 0.92
C LEU A 196 18.23 -6.90 0.23
N VAL A 197 19.38 -6.61 0.85
CA VAL A 197 20.69 -6.83 0.21
C VAL A 197 20.93 -8.29 -0.19
N PRO A 198 20.55 -9.31 0.61
CA PRO A 198 20.71 -10.73 0.20
C PRO A 198 19.91 -11.09 -1.07
N HIS A 199 18.95 -10.26 -1.46
CA HIS A 199 18.12 -10.47 -2.64
C HIS A 199 18.45 -9.50 -3.79
N ALA A 200 19.42 -8.61 -3.64
CA ALA A 200 19.67 -7.46 -4.54
C ALA A 200 19.74 -7.87 -6.03
N GLU A 201 20.39 -8.99 -6.36
CA GLU A 201 20.55 -9.44 -7.76
C GLU A 201 19.27 -10.05 -8.37
N ARG A 202 18.27 -10.36 -7.54
CA ARG A 202 16.98 -10.92 -7.98
C ARG A 202 15.84 -9.93 -7.91
N LEU A 203 16.11 -8.69 -7.41
CA LEU A 203 15.08 -7.65 -7.34
C LEU A 203 14.82 -7.07 -8.72
N ASP A 204 13.56 -7.14 -9.17
CA ASP A 204 13.08 -6.43 -10.36
C ASP A 204 12.74 -4.98 -10.04
N ALA A 205 12.27 -4.72 -8.82
CA ALA A 205 11.89 -3.39 -8.36
C ALA A 205 12.04 -3.22 -6.85
N VAL A 206 12.22 -1.98 -6.42
CA VAL A 206 12.16 -1.58 -5.00
C VAL A 206 11.17 -0.43 -4.84
N VAL A 207 10.20 -0.63 -3.96
CA VAL A 207 9.16 0.34 -3.65
C VAL A 207 9.41 0.94 -2.26
N LEU A 208 9.39 2.26 -2.20
CA LEU A 208 9.64 3.02 -0.97
C LEU A 208 8.33 3.60 -0.44
N GLY A 209 8.20 3.75 0.88
CA GLY A 209 6.99 4.34 1.46
C GLY A 209 7.13 4.84 2.88
N GLY A 210 6.15 5.62 3.32
CA GLY A 210 6.08 6.21 4.65
C GLY A 210 6.39 7.71 4.68
N ASP A 211 7.32 8.16 5.49
CA ASP A 211 7.78 9.55 5.54
C ASP A 211 8.91 9.79 4.55
N ARG A 212 8.73 10.72 3.60
CA ARG A 212 9.70 10.98 2.54
C ARG A 212 11.08 11.39 3.06
N LYS A 213 11.14 12.20 4.13
CA LYS A 213 12.41 12.66 4.71
C LYS A 213 13.14 11.51 5.40
N ALA A 214 12.42 10.71 6.19
CA ALA A 214 12.98 9.56 6.87
C ALA A 214 13.48 8.49 5.88
N VAL A 215 12.68 8.19 4.84
CA VAL A 215 13.07 7.27 3.76
C VAL A 215 14.30 7.79 3.02
N SER A 216 14.33 9.08 2.66
CA SER A 216 15.47 9.69 1.96
C SER A 216 16.75 9.60 2.78
N ALA A 217 16.68 9.85 4.07
CA ALA A 217 17.83 9.73 4.96
C ALA A 217 18.29 8.26 5.13
N ALA A 218 17.37 7.32 5.30
CA ALA A 218 17.71 5.91 5.47
C ALA A 218 18.29 5.27 4.20
N ARG A 219 17.74 5.60 3.01
CA ARG A 219 18.22 5.07 1.72
C ARG A 219 19.60 5.62 1.30
N ALA A 220 20.06 6.70 1.92
CA ALA A 220 21.36 7.26 1.67
C ALA A 220 22.52 6.39 2.22
N ASP A 221 22.22 5.37 3.01
CA ASP A 221 23.23 4.41 3.51
C ASP A 221 23.92 3.71 2.32
N PRO A 222 25.27 3.80 2.21
CA PRO A 222 26.00 3.22 1.08
C PRO A 222 25.80 1.72 0.89
N ARG A 223 25.50 0.98 1.95
CA ARG A 223 25.24 -0.47 1.90
C ARG A 223 23.97 -0.81 1.13
N LEU A 224 23.05 0.15 0.97
CA LEU A 224 21.81 -0.02 0.22
C LEU A 224 21.93 0.28 -1.28
N ARG A 225 23.08 0.77 -1.77
CA ARG A 225 23.28 1.08 -3.20
C ARG A 225 22.87 -0.07 -4.15
N PRO A 226 23.24 -1.35 -3.88
CA PRO A 226 22.87 -2.46 -4.76
C PRO A 226 21.35 -2.67 -4.87
N VAL A 227 20.61 -2.27 -3.84
CA VAL A 227 19.16 -2.37 -3.77
C VAL A 227 18.49 -1.14 -4.39
N MET A 228 19.00 0.05 -4.09
CA MET A 228 18.39 1.31 -4.51
C MET A 228 18.47 1.59 -6.02
N ARG A 229 19.35 0.88 -6.77
CA ARG A 229 19.36 0.91 -8.23
C ARG A 229 18.05 0.41 -8.85
N HIS A 230 17.30 -0.43 -8.13
CA HIS A 230 16.00 -0.96 -8.54
C HIS A 230 14.82 -0.11 -8.03
N ALA A 231 15.10 1.03 -7.38
CA ALA A 231 14.03 1.87 -6.85
C ALA A 231 13.17 2.46 -7.97
N VAL A 232 11.86 2.28 -7.85
CA VAL A 232 10.88 2.87 -8.77
C VAL A 232 10.32 4.18 -8.21
N ASP A 233 9.77 5.02 -9.09
CA ASP A 233 9.25 6.34 -8.71
C ASP A 233 7.99 6.26 -7.83
N ARG A 234 7.35 5.09 -7.75
CA ARG A 234 6.17 4.90 -6.91
C ARG A 234 6.52 4.97 -5.43
N PHE A 235 5.90 5.91 -4.73
CA PHE A 235 6.05 6.10 -3.30
C PHE A 235 4.74 5.77 -2.58
N LEU A 236 4.78 4.85 -1.61
CA LEU A 236 3.60 4.41 -0.89
C LEU A 236 3.29 5.30 0.31
N THR A 237 2.06 5.81 0.36
CA THR A 237 1.52 6.43 1.57
C THR A 237 0.96 5.34 2.47
N VAL A 238 1.62 5.11 3.59
CA VAL A 238 1.26 4.04 4.54
C VAL A 238 1.19 4.58 5.97
N PRO A 239 0.39 3.98 6.85
CA PRO A 239 0.45 4.24 8.29
C PRO A 239 1.76 3.72 8.89
N ASP A 240 1.87 3.71 10.23
CA ASP A 240 3.07 3.21 10.91
C ASP A 240 3.43 1.78 10.46
N PRO A 241 4.67 1.55 9.99
CA PRO A 241 5.08 0.29 9.42
C PRO A 241 5.07 -0.85 10.43
N LYS A 242 4.00 -1.65 10.39
CA LYS A 242 3.84 -2.92 11.11
C LYS A 242 3.84 -4.06 10.11
N LEU A 243 3.94 -5.32 10.57
CA LEU A 243 3.93 -6.48 9.69
C LEU A 243 2.64 -6.56 8.86
N ALA A 244 1.49 -6.21 9.43
CA ALA A 244 0.22 -6.16 8.69
C ALA A 244 0.27 -5.12 7.56
N VAL A 245 0.79 -3.91 7.83
CA VAL A 245 0.97 -2.85 6.82
C VAL A 245 1.91 -3.30 5.71
N LEU A 246 3.03 -3.96 6.07
CA LEU A 246 3.96 -4.50 5.08
C LEU A 246 3.27 -5.56 4.20
N ARG A 247 2.53 -6.50 4.80
CA ARG A 247 1.81 -7.55 4.06
C ARG A 247 0.75 -7.01 3.09
N ASP A 248 0.23 -5.84 3.38
CA ASP A 248 -0.80 -5.14 2.61
C ASP A 248 -0.24 -4.36 1.41
N THR A 249 1.10 -4.15 1.35
CA THR A 249 1.71 -3.34 0.29
C THR A 249 1.52 -3.86 -1.13
N PRO A 250 1.35 -5.19 -1.42
CA PRO A 250 1.08 -5.65 -2.77
C PRO A 250 -0.12 -4.97 -3.43
N ARG A 251 -1.22 -4.77 -2.72
CA ARG A 251 -2.39 -4.07 -3.26
C ARG A 251 -2.07 -2.61 -3.65
N LEU A 252 -1.09 -1.98 -2.99
CA LEU A 252 -0.68 -0.60 -3.25
C LEU A 252 0.31 -0.53 -4.41
N PHE A 253 1.34 -1.40 -4.43
CA PHE A 253 2.36 -1.31 -5.47
C PHE A 253 1.94 -1.95 -6.81
N LEU A 254 0.95 -2.85 -6.83
CA LEU A 254 0.37 -3.41 -8.05
C LEU A 254 -0.73 -2.53 -8.67
N ALA A 255 -1.35 -1.62 -7.89
CA ALA A 255 -2.44 -0.81 -8.40
C ALA A 255 -2.00 0.05 -9.61
N VAL A 256 -2.85 0.17 -10.60
CA VAL A 256 -2.70 1.11 -11.71
C VAL A 256 -3.15 2.49 -11.22
N ARG A 257 -2.28 3.50 -11.32
CA ARG A 257 -2.65 4.88 -10.98
C ARG A 257 -3.24 5.56 -12.20
N ILE A 258 -4.40 6.15 -12.04
CA ILE A 258 -5.12 6.83 -13.13
C ILE A 258 -5.27 8.30 -12.78
N HIS A 259 -4.82 9.15 -13.68
CA HIS A 259 -5.05 10.59 -13.62
C HIS A 259 -6.26 10.93 -14.49
N LEU A 260 -7.32 11.40 -13.86
CA LEU A 260 -8.55 11.81 -14.52
C LEU A 260 -8.55 13.30 -14.76
N THR A 261 -8.87 13.72 -15.97
CA THR A 261 -9.04 15.12 -16.38
C THR A 261 -10.29 15.26 -17.24
N GLY A 262 -10.83 16.47 -17.34
CA GLY A 262 -12.04 16.77 -18.13
C GLY A 262 -13.31 16.88 -17.30
N PRO A 263 -14.50 16.79 -17.93
CA PRO A 263 -15.78 16.87 -17.25
C PRO A 263 -15.92 15.77 -16.19
N ALA A 264 -16.59 16.12 -15.08
CA ALA A 264 -16.79 15.24 -13.93
C ALA A 264 -18.03 14.33 -14.11
#